data_c627bdb5d22798d645b24c91ecfeeb1b
#
_entry.id   c627bdb5d22798d645b24c91ecfeeb1b
#
_cell.length_a   1.000
_cell.length_b   1.000
_cell.length_c   1.000
_cell.angle_alpha   90.00
_cell.angle_beta   90.00
_cell.angle_gamma   90.00
#
_symmetry.space_group_name_H-M   'P 1'
#
loop_
_entity.id
_entity.type
_entity.pdbx_description
1 polymer ?
#
loop_
_entity_poly.entity_id
_entity_poly.type
_entity_poly.pdbx_seq_one_letter_code
_entity_poly.pdbx_strand_id
1 'polypeptide(L)'
;MITLTGKKISEGIAIGKLSFYKRDTKEIRRIYVKDVEKEVMRFQKARQKALQELRDLYDSASKEVGEANAAIFEMQQMILEDQEIIRQITNIIVEHKLNAEYAVKNAVENVLASAAKSNKSYVQGHEADIKDVSTRVLRILARAWKDKMLTDEPFILAAGELYPSEAVKPVSYTHLRAH
;
A
#
# COMPACT_ATOMS: atom_id res chain seq x y z
N MET A 1 -18.55 30.25 4.21
CA MET A 1 -18.29 29.16 5.18
C MET A 1 -18.76 27.87 4.50
N ILE A 2 -17.90 26.87 4.37
CA ILE A 2 -18.28 25.58 3.76
C ILE A 2 -18.53 24.63 4.94
N THR A 3 -19.71 24.05 5.02
CA THR A 3 -20.09 23.05 6.02
C THR A 3 -20.13 21.68 5.35
N LEU A 4 -19.39 20.72 5.90
CA LEU A 4 -19.38 19.33 5.46
C LEU A 4 -20.10 18.48 6.50
N THR A 5 -20.98 17.59 6.06
CA THR A 5 -21.66 16.63 6.93
C THR A 5 -21.05 15.27 6.72
N GLY A 6 -20.64 14.59 7.81
CA GLY A 6 -19.99 13.28 7.77
C GLY A 6 -20.47 12.36 8.88
N LYS A 7 -20.09 11.07 8.77
CA LYS A 7 -20.34 10.08 9.82
C LYS A 7 -19.24 10.16 10.86
N LYS A 8 -19.62 10.44 12.11
CA LYS A 8 -18.69 10.43 13.25
C LYS A 8 -18.29 8.99 13.59
N ILE A 9 -16.99 8.72 13.61
CA ILE A 9 -16.43 7.41 13.93
C ILE A 9 -15.79 7.42 15.33
N SER A 10 -15.22 8.57 15.76
CA SER A 10 -14.61 8.75 17.06
C SER A 10 -15.12 10.02 17.73
N GLU A 11 -15.15 10.03 19.07
CA GLU A 11 -15.54 11.22 19.84
C GLU A 11 -14.37 12.18 20.04
N GLY A 12 -14.67 13.48 20.09
CA GLY A 12 -13.73 14.53 20.40
C GLY A 12 -13.73 15.68 19.41
N ILE A 13 -12.93 16.69 19.76
CA ILE A 13 -12.71 17.89 18.94
C ILE A 13 -11.22 17.99 18.69
N ALA A 14 -10.84 18.18 17.44
CA ALA A 14 -9.47 18.45 17.05
C ALA A 14 -9.38 19.83 16.40
N ILE A 15 -8.39 20.62 16.79
CA ILE A 15 -8.11 21.93 16.22
C ILE A 15 -6.66 21.88 15.72
N GLY A 16 -6.45 22.18 14.45
CA GLY A 16 -5.13 22.14 13.87
C GLY A 16 -5.12 22.60 12.43
N LYS A 17 -3.95 22.69 11.84
CA LYS A 17 -3.76 23.03 10.44
C LYS A 17 -4.28 21.88 9.56
N LEU A 18 -5.12 22.19 8.58
CA LEU A 18 -5.63 21.19 7.63
C LEU A 18 -4.56 20.87 6.59
N SER A 19 -4.23 19.60 6.45
CA SER A 19 -3.34 19.07 5.41
C SER A 19 -4.09 18.06 4.54
N PHE A 20 -4.00 18.23 3.22
CA PHE A 20 -4.60 17.30 2.28
C PHE A 20 -3.59 16.25 1.83
N TYR A 21 -3.91 14.99 2.12
CA TYR A 21 -3.14 13.88 1.57
C TYR A 21 -3.63 13.55 0.17
N LYS A 22 -2.73 13.66 -0.77
CA LYS A 22 -2.95 13.22 -2.15
C LYS A 22 -1.89 12.19 -2.51
N ARG A 23 -2.34 10.97 -2.81
CA ARG A 23 -1.45 9.91 -3.27
C ARG A 23 -0.83 10.34 -4.60
N ASP A 24 0.50 10.34 -4.67
CA ASP A 24 1.23 10.63 -5.91
C ASP A 24 1.15 9.39 -6.81
N THR A 25 0.07 9.30 -7.57
CA THR A 25 -0.12 8.24 -8.58
C THR A 25 0.63 8.64 -9.85
N LYS A 26 1.94 8.45 -9.86
CA LYS A 26 2.68 8.55 -11.12
C LYS A 26 2.16 7.50 -12.08
N GLU A 27 1.86 7.94 -13.30
CA GLU A 27 1.44 7.04 -14.36
C GLU A 27 2.52 5.97 -14.61
N ILE A 28 2.16 4.71 -14.38
CA ILE A 28 3.08 3.58 -14.59
C ILE A 28 3.12 3.30 -16.08
N ARG A 29 4.26 3.62 -16.69
CA ARG A 29 4.48 3.42 -18.11
C ARG A 29 4.91 1.99 -18.41
N ARG A 30 4.43 1.47 -19.52
CA ARG A 30 4.89 0.22 -20.08
C ARG A 30 6.25 0.44 -20.76
N ILE A 31 7.31 -0.16 -20.21
CA ILE A 31 8.68 0.01 -20.70
C ILE A 31 9.25 -1.37 -21.00
N TYR A 32 9.82 -1.55 -22.20
CA TYR A 32 10.53 -2.77 -22.56
C TYR A 32 11.93 -2.77 -21.93
N VAL A 33 12.28 -3.90 -21.32
CA VAL A 33 13.58 -4.10 -20.68
C VAL A 33 14.48 -5.02 -21.52
N LYS A 34 15.77 -4.70 -21.56
CA LYS A 34 16.75 -5.53 -22.28
C LYS A 34 17.26 -6.69 -21.42
N ASP A 35 17.44 -6.44 -20.14
CA ASP A 35 17.96 -7.39 -19.16
C ASP A 35 16.82 -7.85 -18.23
N VAL A 36 16.22 -8.95 -18.63
CA VAL A 36 15.06 -9.54 -17.94
C VAL A 36 15.45 -10.07 -16.56
N GLU A 37 16.61 -10.71 -16.43
CA GLU A 37 17.07 -11.28 -15.16
C GLU A 37 17.30 -10.20 -14.13
N LYS A 38 17.93 -9.11 -14.54
CA LYS A 38 18.14 -7.94 -13.68
C LYS A 38 16.82 -7.33 -13.23
N GLU A 39 15.83 -7.30 -14.11
CA GLU A 39 14.51 -6.75 -13.78
C GLU A 39 13.74 -7.65 -12.80
N VAL A 40 13.79 -8.97 -12.97
CA VAL A 40 13.26 -9.93 -12.00
C VAL A 40 13.95 -9.77 -10.64
N MET A 41 15.27 -9.65 -10.61
CA MET A 41 16.01 -9.39 -9.37
C MET A 41 15.59 -8.07 -8.72
N ARG A 42 15.33 -7.03 -9.51
CA ARG A 42 14.86 -5.73 -9.01
C ARG A 42 13.49 -5.86 -8.34
N PHE A 43 12.58 -6.60 -8.96
CA PHE A 43 11.28 -6.92 -8.35
C PHE A 43 11.45 -7.69 -7.03
N GLN A 44 12.26 -8.75 -7.02
CA GLN A 44 12.46 -9.57 -5.82
C GLN A 44 13.05 -8.75 -4.65
N LYS A 45 14.02 -7.88 -4.92
CA LYS A 45 14.57 -6.96 -3.91
C LYS A 45 13.52 -5.99 -3.38
N ALA A 46 12.67 -5.45 -4.26
CA ALA A 46 11.59 -4.56 -3.85
C ALA A 46 10.56 -5.29 -2.97
N ARG A 47 10.20 -6.52 -3.32
CA ARG A 47 9.32 -7.39 -2.54
C ARG A 47 9.89 -7.68 -1.15
N GLN A 48 11.16 -8.08 -1.08
CA GLN A 48 11.82 -8.34 0.21
C GLN A 48 11.86 -7.10 1.11
N LYS A 49 12.13 -5.93 0.53
CA LYS A 49 12.08 -4.69 1.29
C LYS A 49 10.67 -4.35 1.75
N ALA A 50 9.65 -4.59 0.93
CA ALA A 50 8.25 -4.41 1.32
C ALA A 50 7.86 -5.33 2.48
N LEU A 51 8.29 -6.60 2.46
CA LEU A 51 8.10 -7.54 3.56
C LEU A 51 8.74 -7.04 4.85
N GLN A 52 9.97 -6.54 4.79
CA GLN A 52 10.63 -5.99 5.97
C GLN A 52 9.88 -4.78 6.53
N GLU A 53 9.45 -3.86 5.68
CA GLU A 53 8.66 -2.70 6.11
C GLU A 53 7.33 -3.12 6.77
N LEU A 54 6.68 -4.20 6.31
CA LEU A 54 5.44 -4.72 6.92
C LEU A 54 5.70 -5.39 8.27
N ARG A 55 6.83 -6.08 8.45
CA ARG A 55 7.24 -6.62 9.74
C ARG A 55 7.48 -5.51 10.76
N ASP A 56 8.22 -4.48 10.36
CA ASP A 56 8.48 -3.32 11.22
C ASP A 56 7.17 -2.61 11.61
N LEU A 57 6.20 -2.52 10.70
CA LEU A 57 4.87 -1.98 10.98
C LEU A 57 4.06 -2.87 11.93
N TYR A 58 4.12 -4.18 11.75
CA TYR A 58 3.49 -5.15 12.66
C TYR A 58 4.02 -4.98 14.08
N ASP A 59 5.34 -4.96 14.23
CA ASP A 59 6.01 -4.83 15.53
C ASP A 59 5.65 -3.51 16.24
N SER A 60 5.56 -2.41 15.49
CA SER A 60 5.16 -1.11 16.03
C SER A 60 3.68 -1.10 16.42
N ALA A 61 2.81 -1.56 15.51
CA ALA A 61 1.36 -1.57 15.74
C ALA A 61 0.97 -2.51 16.89
N SER A 62 1.61 -3.68 17.01
CA SER A 62 1.35 -4.62 18.12
C SER A 62 1.58 -3.97 19.47
N LYS A 63 2.60 -3.12 19.60
CA LYS A 63 2.94 -2.42 20.84
C LYS A 63 1.98 -1.25 21.13
N GLU A 64 1.53 -0.55 20.09
CA GLU A 64 0.74 0.68 20.24
C GLU A 64 -0.77 0.42 20.34
N VAL A 65 -1.30 -0.48 19.51
CA VAL A 65 -2.74 -0.72 19.34
C VAL A 65 -3.16 -2.17 19.54
N GLY A 66 -2.22 -3.06 19.88
CA GLY A 66 -2.44 -4.46 20.18
C GLY A 66 -2.40 -5.39 18.95
N GLU A 67 -2.15 -6.69 19.19
CA GLU A 67 -1.94 -7.72 18.16
C GLU A 67 -3.13 -7.85 17.19
N ALA A 68 -4.37 -7.77 17.70
CA ALA A 68 -5.55 -7.91 16.86
C ALA A 68 -5.63 -6.85 15.76
N ASN A 69 -5.19 -5.62 16.04
CA ASN A 69 -5.14 -4.54 15.05
C ASN A 69 -3.90 -4.64 14.14
N ALA A 70 -2.82 -5.23 14.63
CA ALA A 70 -1.60 -5.45 13.86
C ALA A 70 -1.74 -6.62 12.84
N ALA A 71 -2.68 -7.55 13.05
CA ALA A 71 -2.89 -8.73 12.20
C ALA A 71 -3.10 -8.40 10.70
N ILE A 72 -3.54 -7.18 10.39
CA ILE A 72 -3.66 -6.72 9.00
C ILE A 72 -2.31 -6.74 8.27
N PHE A 73 -1.20 -6.46 8.97
CA PHE A 73 0.13 -6.48 8.37
C PHE A 73 0.64 -7.90 8.13
N GLU A 74 0.18 -8.89 8.92
CA GLU A 74 0.44 -10.31 8.63
C GLU A 74 -0.27 -10.74 7.34
N MET A 75 -1.54 -10.37 7.19
CA MET A 75 -2.29 -10.63 5.95
C MET A 75 -1.59 -10.01 4.74
N GLN A 76 -1.10 -8.79 4.86
CA GLN A 76 -0.36 -8.12 3.80
C GLN A 76 0.97 -8.82 3.48
N GLN A 77 1.66 -9.38 4.47
CA GLN A 77 2.85 -10.21 4.25
C GLN A 77 2.48 -11.49 3.46
N MET A 78 1.39 -12.17 3.83
CA MET A 78 0.91 -13.35 3.10
C MET A 78 0.62 -13.05 1.62
N ILE A 79 0.05 -11.89 1.31
CA ILE A 79 -0.18 -11.46 -0.08
C ILE A 79 1.16 -11.31 -0.84
N LEU A 80 2.20 -10.74 -0.20
CA LEU A 80 3.53 -10.61 -0.81
C LEU A 80 4.26 -11.94 -0.97
N GLU A 81 3.89 -12.95 -0.22
CA GLU A 81 4.47 -14.30 -0.26
C GLU A 81 3.66 -15.26 -1.14
N ASP A 82 2.50 -14.83 -1.65
CA ASP A 82 1.66 -15.63 -2.52
C ASP A 82 2.40 -15.99 -3.83
N GLN A 83 2.61 -17.28 -4.01
CA GLN A 83 3.40 -17.81 -5.13
C GLN A 83 2.72 -17.57 -6.48
N GLU A 84 1.40 -17.53 -6.51
CA GLU A 84 0.65 -17.28 -7.75
C GLU A 84 0.84 -15.83 -8.21
N ILE A 85 0.75 -14.87 -7.28
CA ILE A 85 0.99 -13.45 -7.58
C ILE A 85 2.44 -13.23 -8.03
N ILE A 86 3.41 -13.83 -7.31
CA ILE A 86 4.83 -13.75 -7.65
C ILE A 86 5.08 -14.32 -9.04
N ARG A 87 4.49 -15.47 -9.35
CA ARG A 87 4.61 -16.14 -10.65
C ARG A 87 4.03 -15.28 -11.77
N GLN A 88 2.84 -14.71 -11.59
CA GLN A 88 2.21 -13.85 -12.59
C GLN A 88 3.08 -12.61 -12.88
N ILE A 89 3.61 -11.94 -11.85
CA ILE A 89 4.48 -10.78 -12.03
C ILE A 89 5.76 -11.19 -12.79
N THR A 90 6.38 -12.29 -12.36
CA THR A 90 7.61 -12.78 -12.97
C THR A 90 7.40 -13.17 -14.44
N ASN A 91 6.29 -13.85 -14.76
CA ASN A 91 5.96 -14.21 -16.13
C ASN A 91 5.77 -12.98 -17.02
N ILE A 92 5.09 -11.93 -16.54
CA ILE A 92 4.94 -10.69 -17.31
C ILE A 92 6.31 -10.06 -17.61
N ILE A 93 7.23 -10.06 -16.64
CA ILE A 93 8.59 -9.55 -16.87
C ILE A 93 9.33 -10.42 -17.90
N VAL A 94 9.28 -11.75 -17.76
CA VAL A 94 10.07 -12.67 -18.56
C VAL A 94 9.52 -12.80 -19.99
N GLU A 95 8.23 -13.08 -20.12
CA GLU A 95 7.62 -13.38 -21.42
C GLU A 95 7.39 -12.12 -22.27
N HIS A 96 7.01 -11.02 -21.61
CA HIS A 96 6.71 -9.78 -22.33
C HIS A 96 7.86 -8.76 -22.29
N LYS A 97 8.95 -9.07 -21.58
CA LYS A 97 10.13 -8.19 -21.41
C LYS A 97 9.75 -6.80 -20.93
N LEU A 98 8.86 -6.73 -19.93
CA LEU A 98 8.33 -5.48 -19.40
C LEU A 98 8.94 -5.14 -18.03
N ASN A 99 8.96 -3.86 -17.71
CA ASN A 99 9.45 -3.36 -16.42
C ASN A 99 8.60 -3.85 -15.24
N ALA A 100 9.23 -3.99 -14.09
CA ALA A 100 8.64 -4.54 -12.88
C ALA A 100 7.43 -3.72 -12.40
N GLU A 101 7.45 -2.39 -12.53
CA GLU A 101 6.31 -1.54 -12.14
C GLU A 101 5.05 -1.89 -12.94
N TYR A 102 5.19 -2.03 -14.25
CA TYR A 102 4.06 -2.40 -15.10
C TYR A 102 3.59 -3.83 -14.81
N ALA A 103 4.52 -4.75 -14.59
CA ALA A 103 4.22 -6.14 -14.26
C ALA A 103 3.43 -6.25 -12.95
N VAL A 104 3.83 -5.55 -11.90
CA VAL A 104 3.11 -5.51 -10.61
C VAL A 104 1.71 -4.93 -10.79
N LYS A 105 1.57 -3.78 -11.46
CA LYS A 105 0.27 -3.18 -11.73
C LYS A 105 -0.67 -4.14 -12.47
N ASN A 106 -0.20 -4.72 -13.55
CA ASN A 106 -1.00 -5.60 -14.41
C ASN A 106 -1.41 -6.90 -13.69
N ALA A 107 -0.50 -7.53 -12.96
CA ALA A 107 -0.82 -8.74 -12.18
C ALA A 107 -1.89 -8.45 -11.11
N VAL A 108 -1.79 -7.33 -10.40
CA VAL A 108 -2.78 -6.92 -9.40
C VAL A 108 -4.14 -6.64 -10.05
N GLU A 109 -4.19 -5.93 -11.17
CA GLU A 109 -5.43 -5.69 -11.92
C GLU A 109 -6.08 -7.01 -12.36
N ASN A 110 -5.29 -7.99 -12.81
CA ASN A 110 -5.76 -9.31 -13.20
C ASN A 110 -6.32 -10.11 -12.00
N VAL A 111 -5.63 -10.07 -10.86
CA VAL A 111 -6.10 -10.73 -9.62
C VAL A 111 -7.44 -10.14 -9.18
N LEU A 112 -7.55 -8.82 -9.12
CA LEU A 112 -8.79 -8.15 -8.74
C LEU A 112 -9.94 -8.40 -9.74
N ALA A 113 -9.65 -8.37 -11.04
CA ALA A 113 -10.64 -8.66 -12.08
C ALA A 113 -11.11 -10.12 -12.06
N SER A 114 -10.22 -11.06 -11.76
CA SER A 114 -10.54 -12.49 -11.66
C SER A 114 -11.39 -12.77 -10.42
N ALA A 115 -11.13 -12.10 -9.31
CA ALA A 115 -11.91 -12.21 -8.09
C ALA A 115 -13.34 -11.70 -8.26
N ALA A 116 -13.51 -10.62 -9.00
CA ALA A 116 -14.84 -10.09 -9.31
C ALA A 116 -15.70 -11.04 -10.16
N LYS A 117 -15.04 -11.92 -10.96
CA LYS A 117 -15.72 -12.91 -11.84
C LYS A 117 -15.92 -14.27 -11.20
N SER A 118 -15.03 -14.68 -10.33
CA SER A 118 -15.08 -15.97 -9.63
C SER A 118 -15.39 -15.69 -8.16
N ASN A 119 -16.35 -16.41 -7.61
CA ASN A 119 -16.73 -16.34 -6.18
C ASN A 119 -15.57 -16.81 -5.25
N LYS A 120 -14.32 -16.41 -5.53
CA LYS A 120 -13.17 -16.64 -4.66
C LYS A 120 -13.25 -15.71 -3.48
N SER A 121 -13.88 -16.16 -2.42
CA SER A 121 -14.17 -15.40 -1.19
C SER A 121 -12.90 -14.81 -0.53
N TYR A 122 -11.73 -15.37 -0.80
CA TYR A 122 -10.46 -14.89 -0.24
C TYR A 122 -10.04 -13.51 -0.75
N VAL A 123 -10.30 -13.17 -2.02
CA VAL A 123 -9.94 -11.86 -2.57
C VAL A 123 -11.05 -10.82 -2.31
N GLN A 124 -12.30 -11.32 -2.20
CA GLN A 124 -13.44 -10.49 -1.80
C GLN A 124 -13.27 -10.10 -0.31
N GLY A 125 -13.07 -8.84 -0.05
CA GLY A 125 -12.81 -8.28 1.29
C GLY A 125 -11.36 -7.85 1.52
N HIS A 126 -10.40 -8.31 0.70
CA HIS A 126 -8.99 -7.92 0.80
C HIS A 126 -8.49 -7.05 -0.36
N GLU A 127 -9.40 -6.47 -1.14
CA GLU A 127 -9.03 -5.63 -2.29
C GLU A 127 -8.20 -4.41 -1.87
N ALA A 128 -8.52 -3.80 -0.73
CA ALA A 128 -7.78 -2.68 -0.19
C ALA A 128 -6.36 -3.08 0.22
N ASP A 129 -6.21 -4.28 0.81
CA ASP A 129 -4.91 -4.81 1.23
C ASP A 129 -4.02 -5.13 0.03
N ILE A 130 -4.58 -5.74 -1.02
CA ILE A 130 -3.87 -6.03 -2.26
C ILE A 130 -3.39 -4.73 -2.91
N LYS A 131 -4.22 -3.69 -2.94
CA LYS A 131 -3.86 -2.37 -3.46
C LYS A 131 -2.78 -1.69 -2.61
N ASP A 132 -2.88 -1.77 -1.29
CA ASP A 132 -1.89 -1.20 -0.36
C ASP A 132 -0.51 -1.86 -0.58
N VAL A 133 -0.48 -3.18 -0.57
CA VAL A 133 0.74 -3.97 -0.80
C VAL A 133 1.36 -3.66 -2.16
N SER A 134 0.55 -3.60 -3.22
CA SER A 134 1.05 -3.26 -4.56
C SER A 134 1.62 -1.85 -4.62
N THR A 135 0.95 -0.88 -4.01
CA THR A 135 1.41 0.51 -3.93
C THR A 135 2.74 0.61 -3.19
N ARG A 136 2.94 -0.18 -2.12
CA ARG A 136 4.20 -0.26 -1.39
C ARG A 136 5.34 -0.77 -2.28
N VAL A 137 5.13 -1.88 -3.00
CA VAL A 137 6.14 -2.43 -3.93
C VAL A 137 6.46 -1.43 -5.02
N LEU A 138 5.46 -0.80 -5.63
CA LEU A 138 5.63 0.21 -6.67
C LEU A 138 6.43 1.42 -6.19
N ARG A 139 6.18 1.89 -4.98
CA ARG A 139 6.93 2.96 -4.34
C ARG A 139 8.42 2.59 -4.21
N ILE A 140 8.71 1.38 -3.75
CA ILE A 140 10.10 0.90 -3.61
C ILE A 140 10.78 0.78 -4.97
N LEU A 141 10.09 0.25 -5.98
CA LEU A 141 10.58 0.15 -7.35
C LEU A 141 10.89 1.52 -7.96
N ALA A 142 10.04 2.50 -7.75
CA ALA A 142 10.21 3.83 -8.29
C ALA A 142 11.38 4.62 -7.68
N ARG A 143 12.03 4.10 -6.62
CA ARG A 143 13.06 4.82 -5.82
C ARG A 143 12.63 6.24 -5.40
N ALA A 144 11.34 6.50 -5.44
CA ALA A 144 10.76 7.80 -5.25
C ALA A 144 9.85 7.77 -4.03
N TRP A 145 10.41 7.99 -2.87
CA TRP A 145 9.73 8.73 -1.84
C TRP A 145 10.74 9.23 -0.79
N LYS A 146 11.01 10.52 -0.86
CA LYS A 146 11.42 11.26 0.33
C LYS A 146 10.15 11.48 1.14
N ASP A 147 10.15 11.02 2.38
CA ASP A 147 9.08 11.27 3.36
C ASP A 147 8.81 12.78 3.44
N LYS A 148 7.75 13.24 2.77
CA LYS A 148 7.32 14.65 2.81
C LYS A 148 6.36 14.96 3.97
N MET A 149 6.14 14.00 4.88
CA MET A 149 5.16 14.14 5.96
C MET A 149 5.76 14.27 7.36
N LEU A 150 7.02 14.64 7.48
CA LEU A 150 7.59 14.95 8.80
C LEU A 150 7.44 16.45 9.07
N THR A 151 6.28 16.85 9.59
CA THR A 151 6.13 18.12 10.29
C THR A 151 5.96 17.80 11.76
N ASP A 152 6.77 18.41 12.62
CA ASP A 152 6.68 18.26 14.09
C ASP A 152 5.42 18.95 14.67
N GLU A 153 4.63 19.62 13.86
CA GLU A 153 3.42 20.32 14.26
C GLU A 153 2.17 19.45 14.11
N PRO A 154 1.26 19.43 15.07
CA PRO A 154 -0.02 18.74 14.95
C PRO A 154 -0.85 19.28 13.78
N PHE A 155 -1.37 18.39 12.96
CA PHE A 155 -2.20 18.75 11.82
C PHE A 155 -3.41 17.82 11.69
N ILE A 156 -4.45 18.30 11.03
CA ILE A 156 -5.62 17.50 10.66
C ILE A 156 -5.41 17.00 9.24
N LEU A 157 -5.40 15.67 9.07
CA LEU A 157 -5.23 15.06 7.77
C LEU A 157 -6.58 14.83 7.10
N ALA A 158 -6.75 15.39 5.91
CA ALA A 158 -7.88 15.08 5.03
C ALA A 158 -7.41 14.25 3.85
N ALA A 159 -8.05 13.11 3.62
CA ALA A 159 -7.73 12.21 2.52
C ALA A 159 -9.00 11.66 1.88
N GLY A 160 -8.96 11.40 0.57
CA GLY A 160 -10.04 10.70 -0.11
C GLY A 160 -10.09 9.22 0.27
N GLU A 161 -8.93 8.59 0.42
CA GLU A 161 -8.74 7.20 0.83
C GLU A 161 -7.37 7.06 1.49
N LEU A 162 -7.31 6.34 2.61
CA LEU A 162 -6.06 5.96 3.27
C LEU A 162 -5.97 4.44 3.36
N TYR A 163 -4.83 3.89 3.00
CA TYR A 163 -4.54 2.49 3.28
C TYR A 163 -4.08 2.30 4.72
N PRO A 164 -4.25 1.11 5.30
CA PRO A 164 -3.85 0.84 6.68
C PRO A 164 -2.41 1.24 6.99
N SER A 165 -1.50 0.95 6.07
CA SER A 165 -0.09 1.28 6.22
C SER A 165 0.22 2.79 6.16
N GLU A 166 -0.65 3.55 5.52
CA GLU A 166 -0.55 5.02 5.46
C GLU A 166 -1.12 5.65 6.73
N ALA A 167 -2.09 4.99 7.37
CA ALA A 167 -2.72 5.47 8.59
C ALA A 167 -1.83 5.30 9.83
N VAL A 168 -1.03 4.25 9.92
CA VAL A 168 -0.18 3.97 11.10
C VAL A 168 0.94 4.99 11.26
N LYS A 169 1.56 5.47 10.18
CA LYS A 169 2.67 6.42 10.26
C LYS A 169 2.32 7.76 10.93
N PRO A 170 1.17 8.41 10.63
CA PRO A 170 0.75 9.60 11.35
C PRO A 170 0.37 9.36 12.83
N VAL A 171 -0.07 8.14 13.18
CA VAL A 171 -0.50 7.80 14.58
C VAL A 171 0.66 7.85 15.56
N SER A 172 1.89 7.61 15.11
CA SER A 172 3.07 7.73 15.97
C SER A 172 3.25 9.13 16.57
N TYR A 173 2.57 10.15 16.04
CA TYR A 173 2.74 11.54 16.46
C TYR A 173 1.47 12.25 16.90
N THR A 174 0.27 11.79 16.51
CA THR A 174 -1.00 12.46 16.92
C THR A 174 -2.18 11.52 16.70
N HIS A 175 -3.22 11.69 17.50
CA HIS A 175 -4.47 10.96 17.36
C HIS A 175 -5.04 11.10 15.95
N LEU A 176 -4.92 10.06 15.14
CA LEU A 176 -5.65 9.93 13.89
C LEU A 176 -7.13 9.78 14.21
N ARG A 177 -7.88 10.81 13.88
CA ARG A 177 -9.33 10.75 13.91
C ARG A 177 -9.80 10.87 12.47
N ALA A 178 -10.04 9.71 11.85
CA ALA A 178 -10.73 9.69 10.57
C ALA A 178 -12.19 10.15 10.82
N HIS A 179 -12.61 11.14 10.10
CA HIS A 179 -13.99 11.58 10.01
C HIS A 179 -14.61 11.13 8.71
#